data_bb28b71ff6cb8ef3043dcba0e12da723
#
_entry.id   bb28b71ff6cb8ef3043dcba0e12da723
#
_cell.length_a   1.000
_cell.length_b   1.000
_cell.length_c   1.000
_cell.angle_alpha   90.00
_cell.angle_beta   90.00
_cell.angle_gamma   90.00
#
_symmetry.space_group_name_H-M   'P 1'
#
loop_
_entity.id
_entity.type
_entity.pdbx_description
1 polymer ?
#
loop_
_entity_poly.entity_id
_entity_poly.type
_entity_poly.pdbx_seq_one_letter_code
_entity_poly.pdbx_strand_id
1 'polypeptide(L)'
;MKIAKKLSLSLLLLTAFAGSAMAQELMTNVYGRDIHSLNGKWNAIIDLYDQGQRMKIYENQQPKGNTDFYEYAFEGGLRLNVPGDWNSQLPELKYYEGTVWYGRHFAAKRLVDKRQFLYFSAVSYRCKVYLNGKEIAEHEGGFTPFQVEV
;
A
#
# COMPACT_ATOMS: atom_id res chain seq x y z
N MET A 1 -60.10 -12.34 38.94
CA MET A 1 -58.64 -12.32 39.06
C MET A 1 -58.09 -11.96 37.67
N LYS A 2 -57.71 -10.69 37.44
CA LYS A 2 -57.26 -10.19 36.14
C LYS A 2 -55.73 -10.11 36.19
N ILE A 3 -55.06 -10.92 35.38
CA ILE A 3 -53.61 -10.91 35.25
C ILE A 3 -53.25 -9.91 34.14
N ALA A 4 -52.65 -8.79 34.53
CA ALA A 4 -52.12 -7.81 33.59
C ALA A 4 -50.74 -8.27 33.13
N LYS A 5 -50.59 -8.58 31.82
CA LYS A 5 -49.29 -8.81 31.17
C LYS A 5 -48.58 -7.46 30.95
N LYS A 6 -47.45 -7.26 31.63
CA LYS A 6 -46.54 -6.15 31.34
C LYS A 6 -45.78 -6.48 30.06
N LEU A 7 -46.03 -5.71 29.01
CA LEU A 7 -45.20 -5.75 27.78
C LEU A 7 -43.97 -4.89 28.02
N SER A 8 -42.81 -5.52 28.11
CA SER A 8 -41.51 -4.84 28.18
C SER A 8 -41.07 -4.50 26.75
N LEU A 9 -41.11 -3.23 26.41
CA LEU A 9 -40.61 -2.72 25.13
C LEU A 9 -39.10 -2.43 25.28
N SER A 10 -38.27 -3.37 24.88
CA SER A 10 -36.81 -3.17 24.81
C SER A 10 -36.48 -2.34 23.57
N LEU A 11 -36.25 -1.05 23.75
CA LEU A 11 -35.75 -0.16 22.71
C LEU A 11 -34.25 -0.44 22.46
N LEU A 12 -33.96 -1.19 21.40
CA LEU A 12 -32.58 -1.45 20.95
C LEU A 12 -32.07 -0.18 20.27
N LEU A 13 -31.23 0.59 20.97
CA LEU A 13 -30.57 1.77 20.41
C LEU A 13 -29.41 1.30 19.53
N LEU A 14 -29.64 1.17 18.22
CA LEU A 14 -28.63 0.91 17.22
C LEU A 14 -27.84 2.20 16.96
N THR A 15 -26.76 2.43 17.69
CA THR A 15 -25.81 3.51 17.38
C THR A 15 -25.04 3.13 16.14
N ALA A 16 -25.49 3.63 14.97
CA ALA A 16 -24.71 3.58 13.75
C ALA A 16 -23.46 4.46 13.96
N PHE A 17 -22.31 3.83 14.14
CA PHE A 17 -21.01 4.50 14.04
C PHE A 17 -20.80 4.82 12.56
N ALA A 18 -21.30 5.97 12.12
CA ALA A 18 -20.89 6.55 10.85
C ALA A 18 -19.44 7.02 11.02
N GLY A 19 -18.50 6.14 10.75
CA GLY A 19 -17.11 6.53 10.55
C GLY A 19 -17.10 7.51 9.38
N SER A 20 -16.90 8.80 9.67
CA SER A 20 -16.64 9.79 8.64
C SER A 20 -15.34 9.37 7.94
N ALA A 21 -15.44 8.74 6.77
CA ALA A 21 -14.31 8.63 5.85
C ALA A 21 -13.97 10.07 5.46
N MET A 22 -13.01 10.66 6.15
CA MET A 22 -12.43 11.94 5.77
C MET A 22 -11.72 11.69 4.44
N ALA A 23 -12.40 12.05 3.34
CA ALA A 23 -11.75 12.05 2.04
C ALA A 23 -10.54 12.98 2.15
N GLN A 24 -9.35 12.43 2.06
CA GLN A 24 -8.13 13.24 2.08
C GLN A 24 -8.14 14.11 0.83
N GLU A 25 -8.16 15.42 1.01
CA GLU A 25 -8.13 16.36 -0.10
C GLU A 25 -6.83 16.15 -0.90
N LEU A 26 -6.97 15.89 -2.19
CA LEU A 26 -5.83 15.62 -3.06
C LEU A 26 -4.97 16.87 -3.20
N MET A 27 -3.67 16.70 -3.04
CA MET A 27 -2.70 17.79 -3.18
C MET A 27 -2.72 18.37 -4.59
N THR A 28 -2.99 19.66 -4.71
CA THR A 28 -2.90 20.40 -5.96
C THR A 28 -1.49 20.97 -6.16
N ASN A 29 -1.14 21.27 -7.41
CA ASN A 29 0.15 21.87 -7.77
C ASN A 29 1.36 21.09 -7.24
N VAL A 30 1.35 19.78 -7.40
CA VAL A 30 2.42 18.90 -6.90
C VAL A 30 3.78 19.33 -7.46
N TYR A 31 3.86 19.61 -8.75
CA TYR A 31 5.11 19.98 -9.44
C TYR A 31 5.65 21.37 -9.07
N GLY A 32 4.84 22.23 -8.45
CA GLY A 32 5.28 23.53 -7.92
C GLY A 32 5.79 23.45 -6.49
N ARG A 33 5.87 22.26 -5.91
CA ARG A 33 6.34 22.03 -4.54
C ARG A 33 7.77 21.51 -4.53
N ASP A 34 8.36 21.50 -3.34
CA ASP A 34 9.65 20.84 -3.11
C ASP A 34 9.43 19.31 -3.17
N ILE A 35 9.92 18.67 -4.22
CA ILE A 35 9.71 17.26 -4.49
C ILE A 35 11.03 16.48 -4.56
N HIS A 36 11.01 15.25 -4.05
CA HIS A 36 12.05 14.27 -4.24
C HIS A 36 11.50 13.12 -5.08
N SER A 37 11.99 12.96 -6.31
CA SER A 37 11.50 11.91 -7.20
C SER A 37 12.00 10.54 -6.77
N LEU A 38 11.06 9.59 -6.65
CA LEU A 38 11.34 8.19 -6.43
C LEU A 38 11.28 7.37 -7.73
N ASN A 39 11.15 8.02 -8.89
CA ASN A 39 11.17 7.36 -10.19
C ASN A 39 12.49 6.64 -10.45
N GLY A 40 12.47 5.64 -11.29
CA GLY A 40 13.64 4.88 -11.69
C GLY A 40 13.50 3.38 -11.45
N LYS A 41 14.60 2.67 -11.27
CA LYS A 41 14.59 1.22 -11.07
C LYS A 41 14.26 0.88 -9.62
N TRP A 42 13.24 0.06 -9.44
CA TRP A 42 12.81 -0.51 -8.17
C TRP A 42 13.07 -2.01 -8.18
N ASN A 43 13.40 -2.58 -7.04
CA ASN A 43 13.42 -4.02 -6.88
C ASN A 43 11.98 -4.54 -6.96
N ALA A 44 11.81 -5.72 -7.57
CA ALA A 44 10.49 -6.33 -7.74
C ALA A 44 10.50 -7.82 -7.41
N ILE A 45 9.38 -8.30 -6.90
CA ILE A 45 9.12 -9.72 -6.66
C ILE A 45 7.79 -10.05 -7.32
N ILE A 46 7.79 -11.08 -8.17
CA ILE A 46 6.59 -11.59 -8.81
C ILE A 46 5.96 -12.62 -7.88
N ASP A 47 4.79 -12.30 -7.36
CA ASP A 47 4.07 -13.14 -6.39
C ASP A 47 3.09 -14.04 -7.10
N LEU A 48 3.61 -15.10 -7.72
CA LEU A 48 2.82 -16.03 -8.56
C LEU A 48 1.65 -16.69 -7.82
N TYR A 49 1.75 -16.81 -6.52
CA TYR A 49 0.77 -17.54 -5.70
C TYR A 49 -0.01 -16.65 -4.75
N ASP A 50 0.18 -15.33 -4.84
CA ASP A 50 -0.43 -14.33 -3.96
C ASP A 50 -0.21 -14.64 -2.45
N GLN A 51 1.01 -15.07 -2.13
CA GLN A 51 1.42 -15.44 -0.78
C GLN A 51 2.15 -14.31 -0.05
N GLY A 52 2.53 -13.26 -0.76
CA GLY A 52 3.42 -12.23 -0.23
C GLY A 52 2.89 -11.51 1.01
N GLN A 53 1.57 -11.34 1.10
CA GLN A 53 0.94 -10.80 2.30
C GLN A 53 1.13 -11.74 3.51
N ARG A 54 0.91 -13.03 3.32
CA ARG A 54 1.08 -14.07 4.35
C ARG A 54 2.55 -14.23 4.75
N MET A 55 3.44 -14.16 3.76
CA MET A 55 4.90 -14.27 3.92
C MET A 55 5.53 -12.96 4.42
N LYS A 56 4.72 -11.90 4.55
CA LYS A 56 5.15 -10.58 5.02
C LYS A 56 6.32 -10.00 4.23
N ILE A 57 6.27 -10.11 2.90
CA ILE A 57 7.31 -9.57 2.01
C ILE A 57 7.58 -8.09 2.31
N TYR A 58 6.55 -7.34 2.73
CA TYR A 58 6.64 -5.93 3.08
C TYR A 58 7.56 -5.62 4.27
N GLU A 59 7.89 -6.60 5.12
CA GLU A 59 8.85 -6.43 6.20
C GLU A 59 10.30 -6.47 5.70
N ASN A 60 10.53 -6.96 4.48
CA ASN A 60 11.85 -7.12 3.85
C ASN A 60 12.90 -7.72 4.81
N GLN A 61 12.53 -8.81 5.46
CA GLN A 61 13.38 -9.47 6.45
C GLN A 61 14.61 -10.04 5.77
N GLN A 62 15.77 -9.84 6.41
CA GLN A 62 17.04 -10.40 5.97
C GLN A 62 17.39 -11.64 6.79
N PRO A 63 18.07 -12.65 6.21
CA PRO A 63 18.59 -13.80 6.93
C PRO A 63 19.48 -13.35 8.11
N LYS A 64 19.22 -13.88 9.29
CA LYS A 64 20.01 -13.60 10.50
C LYS A 64 21.17 -14.57 10.66
N GLY A 65 21.20 -15.64 9.87
CA GLY A 65 22.21 -16.68 9.90
C GLY A 65 22.18 -17.56 8.65
N ASN A 66 23.18 -18.39 8.47
CA ASN A 66 23.33 -19.26 7.30
C ASN A 66 22.24 -20.33 7.15
N THR A 67 21.44 -20.56 8.18
CA THR A 67 20.35 -21.53 8.20
C THR A 67 18.99 -20.90 7.98
N ASP A 68 18.91 -19.57 7.98
CA ASP A 68 17.68 -18.84 7.71
C ASP A 68 17.41 -18.79 6.22
N PHE A 69 16.26 -19.27 5.83
CA PHE A 69 15.83 -19.27 4.45
C PHE A 69 14.62 -18.33 4.29
N TYR A 70 14.80 -17.31 3.45
CA TYR A 70 13.69 -16.46 2.99
C TYR A 70 13.45 -16.71 1.52
N GLU A 71 12.25 -17.15 1.19
CA GLU A 71 11.86 -17.45 -0.18
C GLU A 71 11.83 -16.20 -1.07
N TYR A 72 11.57 -15.05 -0.46
CA TYR A 72 11.43 -13.78 -1.16
C TYR A 72 12.35 -12.72 -0.55
N ALA A 73 13.25 -12.20 -1.38
CA ALA A 73 14.10 -11.07 -1.03
C ALA A 73 14.11 -10.05 -2.17
N PHE A 74 14.08 -8.77 -1.82
CA PHE A 74 14.17 -7.70 -2.82
C PHE A 74 15.59 -7.53 -3.34
N GLU A 75 16.60 -7.82 -2.53
CA GLU A 75 18.01 -7.64 -2.88
C GLU A 75 18.47 -8.70 -3.87
N GLY A 76 19.15 -8.24 -4.94
CA GLY A 76 19.69 -9.14 -5.97
C GLY A 76 18.67 -9.72 -6.94
N GLY A 77 17.37 -9.40 -6.77
CA GLY A 77 16.30 -9.89 -7.60
C GLY A 77 15.99 -9.05 -8.84
N LEU A 78 14.79 -9.23 -9.35
CA LEU A 78 14.26 -8.51 -10.49
C LEU A 78 14.24 -6.99 -10.25
N ARG A 79 14.49 -6.22 -11.31
CA ARG A 79 14.35 -4.76 -11.28
C ARG A 79 13.46 -4.27 -12.41
N LEU A 80 12.47 -3.47 -12.06
CA LEU A 80 11.53 -2.85 -12.99
C LEU A 80 11.61 -1.33 -12.92
N ASN A 81 11.35 -0.67 -14.03
CA ASN A 81 11.29 0.79 -14.06
C ASN A 81 9.93 1.27 -13.51
N VAL A 82 9.98 2.30 -12.71
CA VAL A 82 8.82 3.01 -12.17
C VAL A 82 8.96 4.50 -12.52
N PRO A 83 7.97 5.12 -13.17
CA PRO A 83 6.74 4.54 -13.69
C PRO A 83 6.97 3.58 -14.87
N GLY A 84 6.06 2.63 -15.04
CA GLY A 84 6.05 1.66 -16.13
C GLY A 84 5.21 0.44 -15.78
N ASP A 85 4.59 -0.16 -16.77
CA ASP A 85 3.91 -1.43 -16.61
C ASP A 85 4.92 -2.58 -16.70
N TRP A 86 4.71 -3.64 -15.94
CA TRP A 86 5.64 -4.78 -15.94
C TRP A 86 5.52 -5.64 -17.20
N ASN A 87 4.35 -5.65 -17.87
CA ASN A 87 4.10 -6.49 -19.02
C ASN A 87 4.95 -6.11 -20.24
N SER A 88 5.31 -4.82 -20.36
CA SER A 88 6.15 -4.32 -21.46
C SER A 88 7.64 -4.39 -21.18
N GLN A 89 8.05 -4.62 -19.94
CA GLN A 89 9.45 -4.51 -19.55
C GLN A 89 10.23 -5.82 -19.70
N LEU A 90 9.55 -6.96 -19.57
CA LEU A 90 10.18 -8.27 -19.67
C LEU A 90 9.29 -9.24 -20.45
N PRO A 91 9.85 -10.04 -21.37
CA PRO A 91 9.07 -11.00 -22.16
C PRO A 91 8.28 -12.01 -21.31
N GLU A 92 8.86 -12.48 -20.21
CA GLU A 92 8.25 -13.43 -19.27
C GLU A 92 7.06 -12.87 -18.52
N LEU A 93 6.96 -11.54 -18.44
CA LEU A 93 5.85 -10.85 -17.78
C LEU A 93 4.75 -10.40 -18.75
N LYS A 94 4.93 -10.61 -20.05
CA LYS A 94 4.04 -10.07 -21.08
C LYS A 94 2.56 -10.37 -20.86
N TYR A 95 2.26 -11.52 -20.32
CA TYR A 95 0.88 -11.98 -20.04
C TYR A 95 0.64 -12.23 -18.56
N TYR A 96 1.54 -11.73 -17.69
CA TYR A 96 1.38 -11.92 -16.27
C TYR A 96 0.28 -11.03 -15.72
N GLU A 97 -0.70 -11.65 -15.09
CA GLU A 97 -1.76 -11.01 -14.31
C GLU A 97 -1.65 -11.52 -12.88
N GLY A 98 -1.44 -10.62 -11.94
CA GLY A 98 -1.27 -11.00 -10.54
C GLY A 98 -0.60 -9.91 -9.71
N THR A 99 -0.11 -10.31 -8.55
CA THR A 99 0.52 -9.39 -7.60
C THR A 99 2.01 -9.23 -7.90
N VAL A 100 2.46 -7.98 -7.97
CA VAL A 100 3.88 -7.64 -8.04
C VAL A 100 4.23 -6.75 -6.84
N TRP A 101 5.22 -7.17 -6.07
CA TRP A 101 5.78 -6.39 -4.98
C TRP A 101 6.91 -5.51 -5.50
N TYR A 102 6.84 -4.24 -5.18
CA TYR A 102 7.88 -3.26 -5.51
C TYR A 102 8.55 -2.76 -4.23
N GLY A 103 9.87 -2.76 -4.22
CA GLY A 103 10.65 -2.28 -3.08
C GLY A 103 11.70 -1.25 -3.47
N ARG A 104 11.78 -0.16 -2.69
CA ARG A 104 12.80 0.87 -2.88
C ARG A 104 13.24 1.45 -1.56
N HIS A 105 14.55 1.53 -1.35
CA HIS A 105 15.14 2.30 -0.25
C HIS A 105 15.41 3.73 -0.70
N PHE A 106 15.09 4.68 0.15
CA PHE A 106 15.40 6.08 -0.06
C PHE A 106 15.69 6.77 1.28
N ALA A 107 16.50 7.82 1.25
CA ALA A 107 16.76 8.63 2.41
C ALA A 107 15.82 9.84 2.43
N ALA A 108 15.14 10.05 3.54
CA ALA A 108 14.33 11.23 3.77
C ALA A 108 14.69 11.85 5.13
N LYS A 109 14.76 13.18 5.19
CA LYS A 109 14.91 13.91 6.44
C LYS A 109 13.54 14.34 6.93
N ARG A 110 13.23 14.07 8.18
CA ARG A 110 12.04 14.63 8.80
C ARG A 110 12.21 16.15 8.93
N LEU A 111 11.27 16.89 8.37
CA LEU A 111 11.23 18.35 8.43
C LEU A 111 10.24 18.75 9.53
N VAL A 112 10.72 19.48 10.53
CA VAL A 112 9.94 19.77 11.76
C VAL A 112 8.69 20.61 11.46
N ASP A 113 8.79 21.53 10.49
CA ASP A 113 7.73 22.50 10.18
C ASP A 113 7.04 22.24 8.83
N LYS A 114 7.22 21.05 8.26
CA LYS A 114 6.63 20.68 6.97
C LYS A 114 5.95 19.33 7.06
N ARG A 115 4.77 19.23 6.46
CA ARG A 115 4.12 17.93 6.21
C ARG A 115 4.80 17.26 5.03
N GLN A 116 5.03 15.96 5.12
CA GLN A 116 5.66 15.17 4.07
C GLN A 116 4.65 14.13 3.56
N PHE A 117 4.62 13.95 2.25
CA PHE A 117 3.69 13.04 1.59
C PHE A 117 4.41 12.16 0.59
N LEU A 118 4.00 10.91 0.52
CA LEU A 118 4.22 10.08 -0.66
C LEU A 118 3.07 10.33 -1.64
N TYR A 119 3.41 10.75 -2.85
CA TYR A 119 2.44 11.04 -3.90
C TYR A 119 2.60 10.05 -5.04
N PHE A 120 1.50 9.43 -5.44
CA PHE A 120 1.41 8.49 -6.55
C PHE A 120 0.51 9.08 -7.64
N SER A 121 1.03 9.25 -8.84
CA SER A 121 0.27 9.79 -9.97
C SER A 121 -0.82 8.83 -10.44
N ALA A 122 -0.51 7.54 -10.47
CA ALA A 122 -1.44 6.46 -10.76
C ALA A 122 -0.80 5.12 -10.40
N VAL A 123 -1.60 4.17 -9.95
CA VAL A 123 -1.20 2.76 -9.79
C VAL A 123 -2.36 1.89 -10.23
N SER A 124 -2.16 1.09 -11.28
CA SER A 124 -3.19 0.23 -11.83
C SER A 124 -3.11 -1.16 -11.20
N TYR A 125 -4.15 -1.77 -10.75
CA TYR A 125 -5.50 -1.19 -10.53
C TYR A 125 -5.73 -0.94 -9.04
N ARG A 126 -5.17 -1.83 -8.19
CA ARG A 126 -5.23 -1.82 -6.74
C ARG A 126 -3.84 -1.94 -6.16
N CYS A 127 -3.55 -1.20 -5.11
CA CYS A 127 -2.27 -1.32 -4.43
C CYS A 127 -2.38 -1.12 -2.93
N LYS A 128 -1.43 -1.70 -2.21
CA LYS A 128 -1.14 -1.40 -0.81
C LYS A 128 0.25 -0.79 -0.71
N VAL A 129 0.37 0.23 0.09
CA VAL A 129 1.63 0.94 0.32
C VAL A 129 2.14 0.65 1.72
N TYR A 130 3.38 0.21 1.79
CA TYR A 130 4.07 -0.06 3.05
C TYR A 130 5.27 0.87 3.21
N LEU A 131 5.44 1.41 4.39
CA LEU A 131 6.62 2.18 4.76
C LEU A 131 7.26 1.55 6.00
N ASN A 132 8.52 1.14 5.87
CA ASN A 132 9.27 0.46 6.93
C ASN A 132 8.50 -0.73 7.55
N GLY A 133 7.90 -1.57 6.68
CA GLY A 133 7.16 -2.76 7.09
C GLY A 133 5.73 -2.51 7.62
N LYS A 134 5.27 -1.26 7.63
CA LYS A 134 3.93 -0.91 8.09
C LYS A 134 3.06 -0.47 6.93
N GLU A 135 1.85 -1.04 6.81
CA GLU A 135 0.85 -0.58 5.86
C GLU A 135 0.40 0.84 6.21
N ILE A 136 0.47 1.75 5.26
CA ILE A 136 0.15 3.17 5.42
C ILE A 136 -0.97 3.65 4.51
N ALA A 137 -1.23 2.93 3.41
CA ALA A 137 -2.33 3.24 2.50
C ALA A 137 -2.75 2.01 1.69
N GLU A 138 -4.00 2.02 1.27
CA GLU A 138 -4.56 1.17 0.22
C GLU A 138 -5.28 2.07 -0.79
N HIS A 139 -5.15 1.76 -2.08
CA HIS A 139 -5.78 2.52 -3.15
C HIS A 139 -6.33 1.58 -4.21
N GLU A 140 -7.48 1.94 -4.77
CA GLU A 140 -8.10 1.29 -5.91
C GLU A 140 -8.49 2.34 -6.95
N GLY A 141 -8.04 2.14 -8.19
CA GLY A 141 -8.30 3.06 -9.30
C GLY A 141 -7.05 3.28 -10.15
N GLY A 142 -7.07 2.78 -11.40
CA GLY A 142 -5.89 2.75 -12.29
C GLY A 142 -5.40 4.10 -12.79
N PHE A 143 -6.23 5.14 -12.75
CA PHE A 143 -5.94 6.43 -13.38
C PHE A 143 -6.08 7.62 -12.43
N THR A 144 -6.32 7.37 -11.17
CA THR A 144 -6.49 8.42 -10.15
C THR A 144 -5.24 8.55 -9.30
N PRO A 145 -4.74 9.77 -9.09
CA PRO A 145 -3.66 10.00 -8.15
C PRO A 145 -4.13 9.84 -6.72
N PHE A 146 -3.21 9.47 -5.84
CA PHE A 146 -3.44 9.45 -4.41
C PHE A 146 -2.17 9.83 -3.65
N GLN A 147 -2.32 10.11 -2.38
CA GLN A 147 -1.22 10.50 -1.51
C GLN A 147 -1.42 9.97 -0.11
N VAL A 148 -0.34 9.83 0.62
CA VAL A 148 -0.35 9.46 2.03
C VAL A 148 0.68 10.29 2.79
N GLU A 149 0.29 10.84 3.93
CA GLU A 149 1.18 11.58 4.82
C GLU A 149 2.08 10.61 5.60
N VAL A 150 3.38 10.96 5.74
CA VAL A 150 4.40 10.12 6.35
C VAL A 150 5.27 10.86 7.36
#